data_a69a5605ccba6521f90e5946793c578b
#
_entry.id   a69a5605ccba6521f90e5946793c578b
#
_cell.length_a   1.000
_cell.length_b   1.000
_cell.length_c   1.000
_cell.angle_alpha   90.00
_cell.angle_beta   90.00
_cell.angle_gamma   90.00
#
_symmetry.space_group_name_H-M   'P 1'
#
loop_
_entity.id
_entity.type
_entity.pdbx_description
1 polymer ?
#
loop_
_entity_poly.entity_id
_entity_poly.type
_entity_poly.pdbx_seq_one_letter_code
_entity_poly.pdbx_strand_id
1 'polypeptide(L)'
;MKIITDTHLGHTNMLLYEPIRIQKARMEGYEDFDEFLIEWINDYIKKNDEVLHLGDVAFDNAYKLAKKLNGKITLIKGNHDKQKHIDFYKSIGWRIIDGIEIELNEFDKECLEKIKSKYDNKTLSDTACLVKEIGDKRILFSHYPVFNDNSYDEKYQKVTKLLQEIFNLCECDINIHGHTHSYCVGDKRCVNACLEVNDFVPMETN
;
A
#
# COMPACT_ATOMS: atom_id res chain seq x y z
N MET A 1 9.41 -5.27 -10.42
CA MET A 1 8.27 -5.57 -9.51
C MET A 1 7.17 -4.55 -9.77
N LYS A 2 5.89 -4.97 -9.84
CA LYS A 2 4.75 -4.05 -10.03
C LYS A 2 4.15 -3.65 -8.69
N ILE A 3 3.68 -2.41 -8.59
CA ILE A 3 3.11 -1.86 -7.35
C ILE A 3 1.71 -1.35 -7.64
N ILE A 4 0.76 -1.73 -6.80
CA ILE A 4 -0.61 -1.21 -6.76
C ILE A 4 -0.99 -0.89 -5.32
N THR A 5 -1.97 -0.04 -5.13
CA THR A 5 -2.50 0.29 -3.81
C THR A 5 -3.91 0.82 -3.90
N ASP A 6 -4.61 0.85 -2.77
CA ASP A 6 -5.90 1.51 -2.61
C ASP A 6 -6.93 1.13 -3.70
N THR A 7 -7.00 -0.17 -4.03
CA THR A 7 -7.98 -0.65 -5.00
C THR A 7 -9.41 -0.46 -4.53
N HIS A 8 -9.64 -0.53 -3.21
CA HIS A 8 -10.93 -0.25 -2.57
C HIS A 8 -12.12 -0.94 -3.24
N LEU A 9 -11.96 -2.20 -3.69
CA LEU A 9 -13.03 -2.97 -4.33
C LEU A 9 -14.28 -3.00 -3.43
N GLY A 10 -15.44 -2.66 -4.00
CA GLY A 10 -16.72 -2.59 -3.32
C GLY A 10 -16.94 -1.37 -2.43
N HIS A 11 -16.04 -0.39 -2.45
CA HIS A 11 -16.18 0.83 -1.65
C HIS A 11 -16.93 1.92 -2.44
N THR A 12 -18.25 1.88 -2.45
CA THR A 12 -19.08 2.81 -3.23
C THR A 12 -18.87 4.28 -2.87
N ASN A 13 -18.61 4.59 -1.59
CA ASN A 13 -18.33 5.97 -1.16
C ASN A 13 -17.01 6.50 -1.74
N MET A 14 -16.06 5.62 -2.09
CA MET A 14 -14.81 6.03 -2.74
C MET A 14 -15.06 6.68 -4.10
N LEU A 15 -16.10 6.27 -4.80
CA LEU A 15 -16.48 6.88 -6.08
C LEU A 15 -17.00 8.32 -5.92
N LEU A 16 -17.44 8.70 -4.72
CA LEU A 16 -17.83 10.08 -4.38
C LEU A 16 -16.62 10.90 -3.94
N TYR A 17 -15.70 10.31 -3.20
CA TYR A 17 -14.47 10.97 -2.71
C TYR A 17 -13.47 11.18 -3.85
N GLU A 18 -13.37 10.20 -4.77
CA GLU A 18 -12.48 10.19 -5.93
C GLU A 18 -13.30 10.05 -7.23
N PRO A 19 -13.97 11.11 -7.70
CA PRO A 19 -14.84 11.04 -8.89
C PRO A 19 -14.11 10.60 -10.17
N ILE A 20 -12.78 10.77 -10.22
CA ILE A 20 -11.95 10.32 -11.35
C ILE A 20 -12.09 8.82 -11.60
N ARG A 21 -12.38 8.02 -10.56
CA ARG A 21 -12.57 6.57 -10.66
C ARG A 21 -13.72 6.21 -11.58
N ILE A 22 -14.91 6.79 -11.32
CA ILE A 22 -16.08 6.51 -12.16
C ILE A 22 -15.97 7.16 -13.54
N GLN A 23 -15.29 8.32 -13.62
CA GLN A 23 -15.03 8.96 -14.91
C GLN A 23 -14.16 8.06 -15.79
N LYS A 24 -13.05 7.54 -15.26
CA LYS A 24 -12.16 6.63 -15.98
C LYS A 24 -12.89 5.38 -16.43
N ALA A 25 -13.64 4.70 -15.56
CA ALA A 25 -14.40 3.51 -15.92
C ALA A 25 -15.37 3.78 -17.08
N ARG A 26 -16.12 4.90 -17.03
CA ARG A 26 -17.07 5.28 -18.10
C ARG A 26 -16.38 5.61 -19.41
N MET A 27 -15.22 6.26 -19.38
CA MET A 27 -14.42 6.55 -20.59
C MET A 27 -13.96 5.26 -21.28
N GLU A 28 -13.69 4.21 -20.52
CA GLU A 28 -13.31 2.89 -21.02
C GLU A 28 -14.53 1.99 -21.32
N GLY A 29 -15.76 2.50 -21.16
CA GLY A 29 -17.00 1.81 -21.53
C GLY A 29 -17.59 0.91 -20.43
N TYR A 30 -17.17 1.05 -19.18
CA TYR A 30 -17.66 0.27 -18.04
C TYR A 30 -18.69 1.04 -17.21
N GLU A 31 -19.72 0.32 -16.75
CA GLU A 31 -20.70 0.84 -15.79
C GLU A 31 -20.29 0.54 -14.33
N ASP A 32 -19.60 -0.59 -14.10
CA ASP A 32 -19.10 -1.04 -12.79
C ASP A 32 -17.62 -0.74 -12.66
N PHE A 33 -17.26 -0.01 -11.61
CA PHE A 33 -15.85 0.37 -11.36
C PHE A 33 -14.99 -0.82 -10.95
N ASP A 34 -15.51 -1.75 -10.16
CA ASP A 34 -14.74 -2.90 -9.71
C ASP A 34 -14.41 -3.83 -10.88
N GLU A 35 -15.36 -4.02 -11.80
CA GLU A 35 -15.14 -4.78 -13.03
C GLU A 35 -14.06 -4.11 -13.89
N PHE A 36 -14.23 -2.82 -14.17
CA PHE A 36 -13.23 -2.02 -14.88
C PHE A 36 -11.85 -2.18 -14.24
N LEU A 37 -11.74 -1.92 -12.93
CA LEU A 37 -10.44 -1.89 -12.26
C LEU A 37 -9.72 -3.24 -12.31
N ILE A 38 -10.44 -4.33 -12.10
CA ILE A 38 -9.87 -5.68 -12.13
C ILE A 38 -9.36 -6.01 -13.53
N GLU A 39 -10.15 -5.75 -14.57
CA GLU A 39 -9.76 -6.03 -15.95
C GLU A 39 -8.58 -5.13 -16.35
N TRP A 40 -8.66 -3.84 -16.05
CA TRP A 40 -7.62 -2.87 -16.35
C TRP A 40 -6.27 -3.23 -15.70
N ILE A 41 -6.26 -3.53 -14.40
CA ILE A 41 -5.04 -3.96 -13.71
C ILE A 41 -4.49 -5.26 -14.32
N ASN A 42 -5.35 -6.22 -14.67
CA ASN A 42 -4.95 -7.50 -15.23
C ASN A 42 -4.39 -7.39 -16.67
N ASP A 43 -4.65 -6.31 -17.37
CA ASP A 43 -3.99 -6.04 -18.66
C ASP A 43 -2.51 -5.71 -18.46
N TYR A 44 -2.16 -5.04 -17.38
CA TYR A 44 -0.77 -4.70 -17.02
C TYR A 44 -0.08 -5.81 -16.23
N ILE A 45 -0.80 -6.52 -15.36
CA ILE A 45 -0.26 -7.54 -14.47
C ILE A 45 -0.58 -8.93 -15.01
N LYS A 46 0.46 -9.74 -15.25
CA LYS A 46 0.29 -11.14 -15.67
C LYS A 46 0.34 -12.07 -14.47
N LYS A 47 -0.15 -13.31 -14.64
CA LYS A 47 -0.29 -14.30 -13.54
C LYS A 47 1.00 -14.61 -12.76
N ASN A 48 2.16 -14.48 -13.42
CA ASN A 48 3.45 -14.78 -12.81
C ASN A 48 4.23 -13.55 -12.34
N ASP A 49 3.70 -12.34 -12.56
CA ASP A 49 4.36 -11.10 -12.14
C ASP A 49 4.40 -11.02 -10.61
N GLU A 50 5.51 -10.51 -10.09
CA GLU A 50 5.59 -10.13 -8.68
C GLU A 50 4.91 -8.79 -8.48
N VAL A 51 3.96 -8.75 -7.55
CA VAL A 51 3.14 -7.59 -7.25
C VAL A 51 3.23 -7.26 -5.76
N LEU A 52 3.49 -6.00 -5.46
CA LEU A 52 3.38 -5.46 -4.12
C LEU A 52 2.12 -4.59 -4.04
N HIS A 53 1.17 -4.99 -3.20
CA HIS A 53 -0.03 -4.21 -2.91
C HIS A 53 0.17 -3.47 -1.59
N LEU A 54 0.09 -2.13 -1.61
CA LEU A 54 0.39 -1.31 -0.43
C LEU A 54 -0.81 -1.06 0.49
N GLY A 55 -1.84 -1.93 0.43
CA GLY A 55 -2.96 -1.89 1.36
C GLY A 55 -4.27 -1.38 0.77
N ASP A 56 -5.32 -1.50 1.59
CA ASP A 56 -6.67 -1.07 1.29
C ASP A 56 -7.25 -1.73 0.03
N VAL A 57 -7.25 -3.09 0.04
CA VAL A 57 -7.64 -3.90 -1.11
C VAL A 57 -9.15 -3.81 -1.38
N ALA A 58 -9.98 -4.00 -0.34
CA ALA A 58 -11.42 -4.12 -0.54
C ALA A 58 -12.26 -3.81 0.70
N PHE A 59 -13.54 -3.53 0.47
CA PHE A 59 -14.53 -3.29 1.52
C PHE A 59 -15.55 -4.43 1.63
N ASP A 60 -16.13 -4.59 2.81
CA ASP A 60 -17.20 -5.52 3.15
C ASP A 60 -16.97 -6.93 2.56
N ASN A 61 -17.88 -7.42 1.71
CA ASN A 61 -17.78 -8.74 1.11
C ASN A 61 -17.04 -8.75 -0.24
N ALA A 62 -16.68 -7.58 -0.76
CA ALA A 62 -15.95 -7.46 -2.02
C ALA A 62 -14.49 -7.93 -1.93
N TYR A 63 -13.95 -8.19 -0.71
CA TYR A 63 -12.64 -8.82 -0.55
C TYR A 63 -12.50 -10.13 -1.35
N LYS A 64 -13.62 -10.82 -1.65
CA LYS A 64 -13.62 -12.02 -2.47
C LYS A 64 -13.24 -11.76 -3.93
N LEU A 65 -13.37 -10.53 -4.41
CA LEU A 65 -12.97 -10.13 -5.75
C LEU A 65 -11.44 -10.14 -5.94
N ALA A 66 -10.68 -10.04 -4.84
CA ALA A 66 -9.22 -10.10 -4.87
C ALA A 66 -8.66 -11.33 -5.59
N LYS A 67 -9.39 -12.48 -5.55
CA LYS A 67 -9.02 -13.69 -6.31
C LYS A 67 -8.98 -13.51 -7.83
N LYS A 68 -9.59 -12.43 -8.35
CA LYS A 68 -9.59 -12.12 -9.79
C LYS A 68 -8.36 -11.31 -10.22
N LEU A 69 -7.62 -10.73 -9.28
CA LEU A 69 -6.39 -10.01 -9.57
C LEU A 69 -5.28 -11.00 -9.95
N ASN A 70 -4.58 -10.70 -11.02
CA ASN A 70 -3.41 -11.44 -11.46
C ASN A 70 -2.19 -11.10 -10.59
N GLY A 71 -1.18 -11.99 -10.64
CA GLY A 71 0.12 -11.81 -10.02
C GLY A 71 0.34 -12.66 -8.77
N LYS A 72 1.60 -12.75 -8.37
CA LYS A 72 2.04 -13.28 -7.07
C LYS A 72 2.06 -12.12 -6.10
N ILE A 73 0.95 -11.92 -5.39
CA ILE A 73 0.72 -10.70 -4.62
C ILE A 73 1.30 -10.82 -3.22
N THR A 74 2.13 -9.85 -2.85
CA THR A 74 2.51 -9.54 -1.46
C THR A 74 1.72 -8.30 -1.03
N LEU A 75 0.94 -8.40 0.05
CA LEU A 75 0.16 -7.30 0.60
C LEU A 75 0.86 -6.71 1.82
N ILE A 76 1.15 -5.41 1.80
CA ILE A 76 1.42 -4.62 3.01
C ILE A 76 0.06 -4.14 3.52
N LYS A 77 -0.28 -4.50 4.76
CA LYS A 77 -1.59 -4.22 5.34
C LYS A 77 -1.87 -2.72 5.43
N GLY A 78 -3.01 -2.28 4.88
CA GLY A 78 -3.58 -0.95 5.05
C GLY A 78 -4.57 -0.86 6.22
N ASN A 79 -5.15 0.32 6.42
CA ASN A 79 -6.06 0.56 7.55
C ASN A 79 -7.46 -0.06 7.37
N HIS A 80 -7.87 -0.33 6.17
CA HIS A 80 -9.16 -0.97 5.86
C HIS A 80 -9.07 -2.49 5.68
N ASP A 81 -7.87 -3.07 5.69
CA ASP A 81 -7.66 -4.52 5.59
C ASP A 81 -7.97 -5.22 6.91
N LYS A 82 -9.24 -5.59 7.10
CA LYS A 82 -9.74 -6.29 8.30
C LYS A 82 -9.20 -7.72 8.37
N GLN A 83 -9.11 -8.28 9.58
CA GLN A 83 -8.58 -9.63 9.79
C GLN A 83 -9.25 -10.69 8.89
N LYS A 84 -10.58 -10.67 8.75
CA LYS A 84 -11.29 -11.61 7.86
C LYS A 84 -10.88 -11.51 6.38
N HIS A 85 -10.47 -10.29 5.93
CA HIS A 85 -9.96 -10.08 4.57
C HIS A 85 -8.56 -10.68 4.45
N ILE A 86 -7.70 -10.41 5.41
CA ILE A 86 -6.34 -10.95 5.50
C ILE A 86 -6.35 -12.49 5.50
N ASP A 87 -7.24 -13.11 6.29
CA ASP A 87 -7.37 -14.57 6.33
C ASP A 87 -7.78 -15.14 4.97
N PHE A 88 -8.68 -14.45 4.27
CA PHE A 88 -9.06 -14.83 2.91
C PHE A 88 -7.89 -14.68 1.93
N TYR A 89 -7.16 -13.55 1.97
CA TYR A 89 -6.02 -13.32 1.08
C TYR A 89 -4.93 -14.37 1.29
N LYS A 90 -4.63 -14.74 2.54
CA LYS A 90 -3.74 -15.87 2.87
C LYS A 90 -4.25 -17.17 2.24
N SER A 91 -5.57 -17.43 2.30
CA SER A 91 -6.17 -18.67 1.78
C SER A 91 -6.09 -18.80 0.25
N ILE A 92 -5.98 -17.69 -0.47
CA ILE A 92 -5.78 -17.66 -1.93
C ILE A 92 -4.32 -17.52 -2.36
N GLY A 93 -3.37 -17.63 -1.41
CA GLY A 93 -1.94 -17.71 -1.66
C GLY A 93 -1.19 -16.38 -1.62
N TRP A 94 -1.77 -15.29 -1.13
CA TRP A 94 -1.04 -14.03 -0.96
C TRP A 94 -0.09 -14.09 0.24
N ARG A 95 1.11 -13.50 0.08
CA ARG A 95 1.98 -13.17 1.20
C ARG A 95 1.44 -11.92 1.88
N ILE A 96 1.41 -11.92 3.22
CA ILE A 96 0.92 -10.77 3.99
C ILE A 96 2.05 -10.23 4.86
N ILE A 97 2.27 -8.93 4.77
CA ILE A 97 3.13 -8.15 5.66
C ILE A 97 2.20 -7.33 6.56
N ASP A 98 2.05 -7.75 7.81
CA ASP A 98 1.20 -7.12 8.83
C ASP A 98 2.01 -6.48 9.97
N GLY A 99 3.31 -6.25 9.74
CA GLY A 99 4.27 -5.64 10.64
C GLY A 99 5.45 -5.03 9.89
N ILE A 100 6.55 -4.81 10.60
CA ILE A 100 7.77 -4.22 10.07
C ILE A 100 8.68 -5.33 9.55
N GLU A 101 8.91 -5.37 8.24
CA GLU A 101 9.85 -6.27 7.59
C GLU A 101 11.00 -5.48 6.95
N ILE A 102 12.25 -5.91 7.21
CA ILE A 102 13.45 -5.26 6.67
C ILE A 102 14.28 -6.32 5.93
N GLU A 103 14.33 -6.21 4.60
CA GLU A 103 15.09 -7.06 3.70
C GLU A 103 16.40 -6.38 3.28
N LEU A 104 17.24 -6.01 4.28
CA LEU A 104 18.58 -5.48 4.08
C LEU A 104 19.60 -6.48 4.64
N ASN A 105 20.75 -6.61 3.97
CA ASN A 105 21.83 -7.50 4.42
C ASN A 105 22.39 -7.07 5.79
N GLU A 106 22.51 -5.77 5.99
CA GLU A 106 23.04 -5.19 7.23
C GLU A 106 22.12 -4.05 7.68
N PHE A 107 21.62 -4.13 8.90
CA PHE A 107 20.96 -3.03 9.62
C PHE A 107 20.99 -3.29 11.12
N ASP A 108 20.86 -2.22 11.93
CA ASP A 108 20.92 -2.30 13.39
C ASP A 108 19.59 -2.81 13.98
N LYS A 109 19.53 -4.12 14.25
CA LYS A 109 18.37 -4.78 14.85
C LYS A 109 18.11 -4.31 16.28
N GLU A 110 19.17 -4.01 17.06
CA GLU A 110 19.00 -3.53 18.44
C GLU A 110 18.39 -2.14 18.46
N CYS A 111 18.81 -1.28 17.53
CA CYS A 111 18.22 0.05 17.36
C CYS A 111 16.75 -0.04 16.95
N LEU A 112 16.38 -0.97 16.06
CA LEU A 112 14.99 -1.21 15.70
C LEU A 112 14.14 -1.60 16.91
N GLU A 113 14.62 -2.52 17.77
CA GLU A 113 13.89 -2.93 18.96
C GLU A 113 13.80 -1.77 19.99
N LYS A 114 14.82 -0.93 20.11
CA LYS A 114 14.75 0.31 20.91
C LYS A 114 13.71 1.29 20.37
N ILE A 115 13.60 1.43 19.03
CA ILE A 115 12.58 2.25 18.40
C ILE A 115 11.19 1.68 18.73
N LYS A 116 10.95 0.39 18.49
CA LYS A 116 9.68 -0.26 18.76
C LYS A 116 9.23 -0.11 20.23
N SER A 117 10.16 -0.19 21.18
CA SER A 117 9.84 -0.08 22.60
C SER A 117 9.28 1.27 23.04
N LYS A 118 9.38 2.32 22.21
CA LYS A 118 8.80 3.65 22.45
C LYS A 118 7.31 3.72 22.12
N TYR A 119 6.78 2.71 21.43
CA TYR A 119 5.42 2.73 20.88
C TYR A 119 4.53 1.68 21.55
N ASP A 120 3.24 2.01 21.65
CA ASP A 120 2.24 1.08 22.16
C ASP A 120 1.93 -0.04 21.14
N ASN A 121 1.41 -1.17 21.64
CA ASN A 121 1.09 -2.34 20.83
C ASN A 121 0.12 -2.04 19.68
N LYS A 122 -0.78 -1.06 19.86
CA LYS A 122 -1.72 -0.68 18.83
C LYS A 122 -1.00 0.03 17.68
N THR A 123 -0.14 1.00 17.98
CA THR A 123 0.69 1.66 16.97
C THR A 123 1.54 0.64 16.21
N LEU A 124 2.18 -0.30 16.91
CA LEU A 124 2.97 -1.36 16.29
C LEU A 124 2.12 -2.25 15.36
N SER A 125 0.90 -2.64 15.78
CA SER A 125 0.01 -3.48 14.97
C SER A 125 -0.63 -2.75 13.78
N ASP A 126 -0.71 -1.42 13.87
CA ASP A 126 -1.23 -0.56 12.78
C ASP A 126 -0.11 -0.15 11.79
N THR A 127 1.16 -0.48 12.10
CA THR A 127 2.32 -0.15 11.27
C THR A 127 2.79 -1.37 10.49
N ALA A 128 2.58 -1.36 9.18
CA ALA A 128 3.13 -2.36 8.27
C ALA A 128 4.01 -1.68 7.23
N CYS A 129 5.20 -2.22 7.01
CA CYS A 129 6.11 -1.75 5.98
C CYS A 129 7.10 -2.84 5.56
N LEU A 130 7.65 -2.65 4.36
CA LEU A 130 8.77 -3.42 3.81
C LEU A 130 9.90 -2.45 3.46
N VAL A 131 11.09 -2.70 3.99
CA VAL A 131 12.30 -2.01 3.54
C VAL A 131 13.11 -2.96 2.67
N LYS A 132 13.45 -2.53 1.47
CA LYS A 132 14.17 -3.35 0.50
C LYS A 132 15.14 -2.50 -0.33
N GLU A 133 16.25 -3.11 -0.72
CA GLU A 133 17.19 -2.53 -1.68
C GLU A 133 16.81 -2.94 -3.11
N ILE A 134 16.65 -1.95 -3.99
CA ILE A 134 16.35 -2.16 -5.41
C ILE A 134 17.29 -1.29 -6.22
N GLY A 135 18.16 -1.94 -6.97
CA GLY A 135 19.29 -1.25 -7.63
C GLY A 135 20.24 -0.66 -6.59
N ASP A 136 20.44 0.64 -6.65
CA ASP A 136 21.28 1.42 -5.74
C ASP A 136 20.48 2.18 -4.66
N LYS A 137 19.17 1.93 -4.56
CA LYS A 137 18.28 2.65 -3.64
C LYS A 137 17.70 1.75 -2.58
N ARG A 138 17.64 2.27 -1.35
CA ARG A 138 16.88 1.68 -0.26
C ARG A 138 15.49 2.29 -0.23
N ILE A 139 14.48 1.46 -0.41
CA ILE A 139 13.09 1.87 -0.54
C ILE A 139 12.30 1.35 0.65
N LEU A 140 11.56 2.26 1.30
CA LEU A 140 10.55 1.89 2.27
C LEU A 140 9.19 1.87 1.58
N PHE A 141 8.53 0.72 1.57
CA PHE A 141 7.17 0.55 1.10
C PHE A 141 6.22 0.51 2.28
N SER A 142 5.16 1.30 2.25
CA SER A 142 4.16 1.36 3.31
C SER A 142 2.80 1.81 2.78
N HIS A 143 1.74 1.55 3.55
CA HIS A 143 0.45 2.14 3.20
C HIS A 143 0.46 3.65 3.42
N TYR A 144 1.00 4.12 4.55
CA TYR A 144 1.06 5.56 4.88
C TYR A 144 2.34 6.22 4.37
N PRO A 145 2.29 7.49 3.94
CA PRO A 145 3.49 8.29 3.65
C PRO A 145 4.31 8.53 4.92
N VAL A 146 5.62 8.48 4.79
CA VAL A 146 6.57 8.70 5.90
C VAL A 146 6.61 10.16 6.34
N PHE A 147 6.50 11.09 5.40
CA PHE A 147 6.54 12.54 5.65
C PHE A 147 5.19 13.15 5.33
N ASN A 148 4.28 13.18 6.29
CA ASN A 148 2.96 13.82 6.14
C ASN A 148 2.63 14.65 7.37
N ASP A 149 2.90 15.95 7.30
CA ASP A 149 2.67 16.90 8.39
C ASP A 149 1.19 17.29 8.56
N ASN A 150 0.33 16.90 7.60
CA ASN A 150 -1.09 17.31 7.56
C ASN A 150 -2.06 16.26 8.13
N SER A 151 -1.59 15.25 8.83
CA SER A 151 -2.49 14.28 9.45
C SER A 151 -3.15 14.89 10.69
N TYR A 152 -4.48 15.08 10.63
CA TYR A 152 -5.29 15.54 11.76
C TYR A 152 -5.61 14.42 12.76
N ASP A 153 -5.36 13.16 12.43
CA ASP A 153 -5.63 12.00 13.28
C ASP A 153 -4.36 11.59 14.03
N GLU A 154 -4.40 11.68 15.37
CA GLU A 154 -3.29 11.30 16.25
C GLU A 154 -2.80 9.86 16.01
N LYS A 155 -3.70 8.95 15.64
CA LYS A 155 -3.36 7.57 15.32
C LYS A 155 -2.41 7.52 14.13
N TYR A 156 -2.73 8.22 13.05
CA TYR A 156 -1.89 8.25 11.86
C TYR A 156 -0.57 8.97 12.11
N GLN A 157 -0.56 10.01 12.95
CA GLN A 157 0.67 10.69 13.34
C GLN A 157 1.65 9.75 14.03
N LYS A 158 1.20 8.87 14.94
CA LYS A 158 2.06 7.89 15.61
C LYS A 158 2.63 6.86 14.63
N VAL A 159 1.80 6.34 13.73
CA VAL A 159 2.24 5.39 12.69
C VAL A 159 3.27 6.05 11.76
N THR A 160 2.98 7.24 11.25
CA THR A 160 3.88 8.00 10.39
C THR A 160 5.22 8.28 11.08
N LYS A 161 5.18 8.67 12.38
CA LYS A 161 6.41 8.89 13.15
C LYS A 161 7.26 7.62 13.30
N LEU A 162 6.63 6.48 13.55
CA LEU A 162 7.35 5.20 13.62
C LEU A 162 7.96 4.84 12.25
N LEU A 163 7.20 4.99 11.17
CA LEU A 163 7.71 4.79 9.80
C LEU A 163 8.89 5.71 9.48
N GLN A 164 8.85 6.96 9.95
CA GLN A 164 9.93 7.92 9.78
C GLN A 164 11.20 7.52 10.54
N GLU A 165 11.06 7.01 11.78
CA GLU A 165 12.20 6.48 12.54
C GLU A 165 12.82 5.27 11.84
N ILE A 166 12.00 4.38 11.23
CA ILE A 166 12.46 3.22 10.46
C ILE A 166 13.15 3.67 9.15
N PHE A 167 12.54 4.62 8.44
CA PHE A 167 13.12 5.21 7.22
C PHE A 167 14.52 5.75 7.48
N ASN A 168 14.69 6.50 8.57
CA ASN A 168 15.99 7.06 8.95
C ASN A 168 16.97 5.99 9.41
N LEU A 169 16.53 4.99 10.22
CA LEU A 169 17.37 3.88 10.68
C LEU A 169 17.93 3.07 9.50
N CYS A 170 17.11 2.82 8.50
CA CYS A 170 17.50 2.05 7.33
C CYS A 170 18.18 2.90 6.25
N GLU A 171 18.36 4.21 6.48
CA GLU A 171 18.91 5.15 5.51
C GLU A 171 18.21 5.05 4.15
N CYS A 172 16.87 5.03 4.16
CA CYS A 172 16.09 4.90 2.96
C CYS A 172 16.16 6.18 2.10
N ASP A 173 16.21 6.02 0.80
CA ASP A 173 16.24 7.12 -0.19
C ASP A 173 14.83 7.65 -0.47
N ILE A 174 13.86 6.74 -0.60
CA ILE A 174 12.47 7.05 -0.93
C ILE A 174 11.50 6.15 -0.17
N ASN A 175 10.30 6.70 0.03
CA ASN A 175 9.14 5.96 0.48
C ASN A 175 8.14 5.88 -0.66
N ILE A 176 7.71 4.67 -1.02
CA ILE A 176 6.59 4.45 -1.94
C ILE A 176 5.38 4.07 -1.10
N HIS A 177 4.29 4.82 -1.25
CA HIS A 177 3.13 4.72 -0.36
C HIS A 177 1.79 4.78 -1.10
N GLY A 178 0.73 4.41 -0.41
CA GLY A 178 -0.66 4.57 -0.77
C GLY A 178 -1.39 5.62 0.07
N HIS A 179 -2.62 5.32 0.45
CA HIS A 179 -3.46 6.02 1.43
C HIS A 179 -3.96 7.41 1.02
N THR A 180 -3.18 8.19 0.30
CA THR A 180 -3.48 9.62 0.06
C THR A 180 -4.30 9.88 -1.20
N HIS A 181 -4.62 8.83 -1.96
CA HIS A 181 -5.40 8.92 -3.21
C HIS A 181 -4.87 10.03 -4.13
N SER A 182 -5.72 10.97 -4.53
CA SER A 182 -5.34 12.10 -5.38
C SER A 182 -4.42 13.12 -4.68
N TYR A 183 -4.27 13.04 -3.35
CA TYR A 183 -3.44 14.00 -2.63
C TYR A 183 -1.96 13.58 -2.64
N CYS A 184 -1.10 14.50 -3.09
CA CYS A 184 0.35 14.31 -3.06
C CYS A 184 0.95 15.05 -1.85
N VAL A 185 1.71 14.33 -1.02
CA VAL A 185 2.49 14.97 0.05
C VAL A 185 3.63 15.80 -0.55
N GLY A 186 3.99 16.90 0.13
CA GLY A 186 4.96 17.86 -0.42
C GLY A 186 6.42 17.38 -0.41
N ASP A 187 6.77 16.32 0.32
CA ASP A 187 8.13 15.81 0.40
C ASP A 187 8.44 14.92 -0.81
N LYS A 188 9.47 15.27 -1.56
CA LYS A 188 9.89 14.56 -2.79
C LYS A 188 10.40 13.13 -2.55
N ARG A 189 10.70 12.78 -1.30
CA ARG A 189 11.08 11.41 -0.93
C ARG A 189 9.87 10.49 -0.82
N CYS A 190 8.66 11.05 -0.74
CA CYS A 190 7.41 10.31 -0.75
C CYS A 190 6.87 10.23 -2.18
N VAL A 191 6.74 9.01 -2.68
CA VAL A 191 6.20 8.71 -4.02
C VAL A 191 4.84 8.06 -3.84
N ASN A 192 3.80 8.77 -4.28
CA ASN A 192 2.42 8.27 -4.21
C ASN A 192 2.16 7.25 -5.32
N ALA A 193 1.85 6.00 -4.93
CA ALA A 193 1.54 4.91 -5.84
C ALA A 193 0.04 4.70 -6.07
N CYS A 194 -0.82 5.60 -5.54
CA CYS A 194 -2.26 5.48 -5.72
C CYS A 194 -2.65 5.55 -7.19
N LEU A 195 -3.67 4.79 -7.54
CA LEU A 195 -4.13 4.64 -8.92
C LEU A 195 -4.55 5.97 -9.54
N GLU A 196 -5.16 6.86 -8.75
CA GLU A 196 -5.67 8.17 -9.17
C GLU A 196 -4.58 9.09 -9.74
N VAL A 197 -3.37 9.02 -9.20
CA VAL A 197 -2.24 9.87 -9.63
C VAL A 197 -1.35 9.20 -10.68
N ASN A 198 -1.60 7.92 -10.97
CA ASN A 198 -0.84 7.12 -11.92
C ASN A 198 -1.69 6.67 -13.13
N ASP A 199 -2.76 7.39 -13.46
CA ASP A 199 -3.70 7.07 -14.55
C ASP A 199 -4.23 5.62 -14.51
N PHE A 200 -4.40 5.07 -13.29
CA PHE A 200 -4.79 3.70 -12.99
C PHE A 200 -3.79 2.63 -13.47
N VAL A 201 -2.60 3.02 -13.89
CA VAL A 201 -1.55 2.09 -14.31
C VAL A 201 -0.71 1.68 -13.10
N PRO A 202 -0.45 0.36 -12.89
CA PRO A 202 0.46 -0.09 -11.86
C PRO A 202 1.85 0.53 -12.00
N MET A 203 2.41 1.05 -10.90
CA MET A 203 3.79 1.56 -10.88
C MET A 203 4.78 0.40 -11.03
N GLU A 204 5.93 0.65 -11.65
CA GLU A 204 7.01 -0.33 -11.75
C GLU A 204 8.28 0.19 -11.06
N THR A 205 8.93 -0.70 -10.29
CA THR A 205 10.30 -0.50 -9.83
C THR A 205 11.24 -1.32 -10.70
N ASN A 206 12.16 -0.65 -11.37
CA ASN A 206 13.22 -1.28 -12.15
C ASN A 206 14.45 -1.52 -11.28
#